data_eea803c0a0f0d10dd884e31c47f0c027
#
_entry.id   eea803c0a0f0d10dd884e31c47f0c027
#
_cell.length_a   1.000
_cell.length_b   1.000
_cell.length_c   1.000
_cell.angle_alpha   90.00
_cell.angle_beta   90.00
_cell.angle_gamma   90.00
#
_symmetry.space_group_name_H-M   'P 1'
#
loop_
_entity.id
_entity.type
_entity.pdbx_description
1 polymer ?
#
loop_
_entity_poly.entity_id
_entity_poly.type
_entity_poly.pdbx_seq_one_letter_code
_entity_poly.pdbx_strand_id
1 'polypeptide(L)'
;GNGYWIALTTEAPLEALLKFFVAVVCVIIGTYALFIAGSIVILKMLRKNKSYYYNPKHFTSVSGMIYRMKQNGAGLANICVLSTMVLVMVSTTVSLYAGMEDILDSRFPREVSIVCNQADTEQEGIIDNLLKEQCEKTGVKITDRVRYRYGSMNAVLKGNQLEKVEQYYPDNEFYYVEMLTQDEYNRIEKQNVSLSEQEILTYTTNGRCGEKQINIAGQNYQVKKELSEMMSQPKSSVEMYKTLYIVFADAAQIERIQPFSYADKFNLKGDDGKQREALEEMQKEFYEKIPDGSMESRMLSRASFYELYGGLFFIGIYLGSMFIMATVLIIYYKQISEGYDDRERYQIMQK
;
A
#
# COMPACT_ATOMS: atom_id res chain seq x y z
N GLY A 1 -18.75 -7.61 12.57
CA GLY A 1 -18.62 -7.15 13.79
C GLY A 1 -17.27 -6.59 14.21
N ASN A 2 -16.84 -6.99 15.39
CA ASN A 2 -15.67 -6.39 16.07
C ASN A 2 -14.35 -6.52 15.27
N GLY A 3 -14.14 -7.60 14.53
CA GLY A 3 -12.91 -7.80 13.74
C GLY A 3 -12.73 -6.76 12.63
N TYR A 4 -13.80 -6.35 11.97
CA TYR A 4 -13.78 -5.33 10.93
C TYR A 4 -13.49 -3.93 11.51
N TRP A 5 -14.06 -3.63 12.67
CA TRP A 5 -13.83 -2.36 13.37
C TRP A 5 -12.38 -2.23 13.86
N ILE A 6 -11.79 -3.32 14.38
CA ILE A 6 -10.38 -3.36 14.79
C ILE A 6 -9.45 -3.09 13.61
N ALA A 7 -9.74 -3.62 12.41
CA ALA A 7 -8.94 -3.40 11.22
C ALA A 7 -8.97 -1.95 10.72
N LEU A 8 -10.08 -1.22 10.94
CA LEU A 8 -10.25 0.17 10.49
C LEU A 8 -9.65 1.22 11.45
N THR A 9 -9.36 0.86 12.71
CA THR A 9 -8.93 1.82 13.75
C THR A 9 -7.43 1.76 14.06
N THR A 10 -6.61 1.20 13.18
CA THR A 10 -5.20 0.92 13.48
C THR A 10 -4.25 1.90 12.84
N GLU A 11 -3.37 2.48 13.64
CA GLU A 11 -2.49 3.60 13.29
C GLU A 11 -1.00 3.21 13.10
N ALA A 12 -0.56 2.01 13.56
CA ALA A 12 0.83 1.56 13.51
C ALA A 12 1.02 0.28 12.70
N PRO A 13 2.03 0.13 11.80
CA PRO A 13 2.18 -1.05 10.94
C PRO A 13 2.31 -2.38 11.68
N LEU A 14 3.09 -2.44 12.77
CA LEU A 14 3.24 -3.64 13.60
C LEU A 14 1.98 -3.92 14.45
N GLU A 15 1.40 -2.88 15.00
CA GLU A 15 0.13 -2.96 15.71
C GLU A 15 -1.02 -3.30 14.77
N ALA A 16 -0.99 -2.78 13.53
CA ALA A 16 -1.91 -3.15 12.46
C ALA A 16 -1.84 -4.64 12.16
N LEU A 17 -0.62 -5.18 12.04
CA LEU A 17 -0.40 -6.59 11.75
C LEU A 17 -0.95 -7.48 12.87
N LEU A 18 -0.67 -7.17 14.13
CA LEU A 18 -1.19 -7.91 15.29
C LEU A 18 -2.72 -7.83 15.37
N LYS A 19 -3.30 -6.65 15.22
CA LYS A 19 -4.76 -6.45 15.21
C LYS A 19 -5.41 -7.15 14.03
N PHE A 20 -4.75 -7.18 12.87
CA PHE A 20 -5.20 -7.95 11.70
C PHE A 20 -5.28 -9.45 12.02
N PHE A 21 -4.25 -10.04 12.62
CA PHE A 21 -4.29 -11.46 13.01
C PHE A 21 -5.41 -11.75 14.02
N VAL A 22 -5.60 -10.88 15.01
CA VAL A 22 -6.71 -10.99 15.96
C VAL A 22 -8.06 -10.92 15.25
N ALA A 23 -8.21 -9.98 14.30
CA ALA A 23 -9.42 -9.85 13.49
C ALA A 23 -9.71 -11.12 12.67
N VAL A 24 -8.69 -11.71 12.04
CA VAL A 24 -8.81 -12.96 11.29
C VAL A 24 -9.26 -14.11 12.19
N VAL A 25 -8.65 -14.27 13.37
CA VAL A 25 -9.05 -15.29 14.35
C VAL A 25 -10.50 -15.09 14.80
N CYS A 26 -10.91 -13.86 15.09
CA CYS A 26 -12.30 -13.53 15.43
C CYS A 26 -13.29 -13.88 14.30
N VAL A 27 -12.92 -13.61 13.05
CA VAL A 27 -13.75 -13.98 11.87
C VAL A 27 -13.88 -15.51 11.75
N ILE A 28 -12.78 -16.24 11.93
CA ILE A 28 -12.80 -17.71 11.90
C ILE A 28 -13.72 -18.25 12.98
N ILE A 29 -13.55 -17.84 14.23
CA ILE A 29 -14.39 -18.24 15.37
C ILE A 29 -15.85 -17.86 15.10
N GLY A 30 -16.11 -16.66 14.61
CA GLY A 30 -17.46 -16.21 14.23
C GLY A 30 -18.09 -17.07 13.14
N THR A 31 -17.31 -17.50 12.14
CA THR A 31 -17.77 -18.40 11.09
C THR A 31 -18.17 -19.77 11.64
N TYR A 32 -17.33 -20.35 12.51
CA TYR A 32 -17.69 -21.61 13.19
C TYR A 32 -18.94 -21.47 14.05
N ALA A 33 -19.05 -20.43 14.85
CA ALA A 33 -20.22 -20.15 15.67
C ALA A 33 -21.48 -19.99 14.82
N LEU A 34 -21.39 -19.29 13.69
CA LEU A 34 -22.50 -19.08 12.77
C LEU A 34 -22.96 -20.41 12.14
N PHE A 35 -22.05 -21.26 11.68
CA PHE A 35 -22.41 -22.53 11.07
C PHE A 35 -22.96 -23.53 12.09
N ILE A 36 -22.41 -23.60 13.30
CA ILE A 36 -22.87 -24.54 14.34
C ILE A 36 -24.15 -24.03 15.00
N ALA A 37 -24.12 -22.82 15.58
CA ALA A 37 -25.26 -22.30 16.35
C ALA A 37 -26.36 -21.75 15.43
N GLY A 38 -26.03 -21.03 14.36
CA GLY A 38 -26.98 -20.46 13.41
C GLY A 38 -27.81 -21.52 12.71
N SER A 39 -27.19 -22.61 12.26
CA SER A 39 -27.90 -23.74 11.64
C SER A 39 -28.89 -24.38 12.61
N ILE A 40 -28.49 -24.57 13.88
CA ILE A 40 -29.37 -25.15 14.91
C ILE A 40 -30.54 -24.19 15.19
N VAL A 41 -30.31 -22.90 15.24
CA VAL A 41 -31.37 -21.90 15.47
C VAL A 41 -32.37 -21.90 14.33
N ILE A 42 -31.92 -21.89 13.08
CA ILE A 42 -32.80 -21.94 11.89
C ILE A 42 -33.64 -23.20 11.89
N LEU A 43 -33.05 -24.38 12.12
CA LEU A 43 -33.76 -25.62 12.16
C LEU A 43 -34.77 -25.70 13.32
N LYS A 44 -34.44 -25.13 14.50
CA LYS A 44 -35.39 -25.00 15.62
C LYS A 44 -36.56 -24.07 15.28
N MET A 45 -36.30 -22.97 14.57
CA MET A 45 -37.35 -22.08 14.08
C MET A 45 -38.29 -22.77 13.10
N LEU A 46 -37.75 -23.53 12.13
CA LEU A 46 -38.53 -24.35 11.21
C LEU A 46 -39.36 -25.40 11.95
N ARG A 47 -38.80 -26.04 12.95
CA ARG A 47 -39.52 -26.99 13.80
C ARG A 47 -40.67 -26.34 14.60
N LYS A 48 -40.53 -25.09 15.02
CA LYS A 48 -41.56 -24.33 15.75
C LYS A 48 -42.78 -24.01 14.85
N ASN A 49 -42.56 -23.89 13.54
CA ASN A 49 -43.67 -23.71 12.59
C ASN A 49 -44.38 -25.03 12.34
N LYS A 50 -45.48 -25.26 13.08
CA LYS A 50 -46.23 -26.51 13.07
C LYS A 50 -46.81 -26.87 11.68
N SER A 51 -47.24 -25.87 10.91
CA SER A 51 -47.79 -26.07 9.56
C SER A 51 -46.73 -26.60 8.57
N TYR A 52 -45.49 -26.16 8.70
CA TYR A 52 -44.37 -26.59 7.90
C TYR A 52 -43.81 -27.95 8.37
N TYR A 53 -43.63 -28.11 9.67
CA TYR A 53 -42.96 -29.28 10.28
C TYR A 53 -43.77 -30.56 10.17
N TYR A 54 -45.09 -30.52 10.39
CA TYR A 54 -45.95 -31.71 10.33
C TYR A 54 -46.35 -32.19 8.93
N ASN A 55 -45.85 -31.54 7.88
CA ASN A 55 -45.94 -32.06 6.53
C ASN A 55 -45.05 -33.33 6.40
N PRO A 56 -45.55 -34.51 5.98
CA PRO A 56 -44.80 -35.78 5.94
C PRO A 56 -43.44 -35.66 5.20
N LYS A 57 -43.40 -34.85 4.15
CA LYS A 57 -42.15 -34.59 3.38
C LYS A 57 -41.13 -33.78 4.15
N HIS A 58 -41.55 -32.90 5.05
CA HIS A 58 -40.65 -31.98 5.81
C HIS A 58 -40.28 -32.55 7.17
N PHE A 59 -41.11 -33.34 7.79
CA PHE A 59 -40.86 -33.92 9.11
C PHE A 59 -39.58 -34.74 9.17
N THR A 60 -39.43 -35.70 8.24
CA THR A 60 -38.24 -36.57 8.17
C THR A 60 -36.99 -35.78 7.83
N SER A 61 -37.10 -34.83 6.89
CA SER A 61 -35.97 -33.98 6.47
C SER A 61 -35.51 -33.05 7.56
N VAL A 62 -36.42 -32.33 8.24
CA VAL A 62 -36.04 -31.36 9.29
C VAL A 62 -35.48 -32.07 10.53
N SER A 63 -36.10 -33.18 10.96
CA SER A 63 -35.60 -33.97 12.11
C SER A 63 -34.24 -34.59 11.83
N GLY A 64 -34.03 -35.14 10.64
CA GLY A 64 -32.73 -35.66 10.21
C GLY A 64 -31.67 -34.57 10.11
N MET A 65 -32.02 -33.39 9.55
CA MET A 65 -31.10 -32.24 9.45
C MET A 65 -30.68 -31.67 10.80
N ILE A 66 -31.56 -31.60 11.80
CA ILE A 66 -31.20 -31.11 13.14
C ILE A 66 -30.05 -31.94 13.73
N TYR A 67 -30.10 -33.25 13.57
CA TYR A 67 -29.06 -34.16 14.04
C TYR A 67 -27.76 -34.00 13.23
N ARG A 68 -27.87 -34.01 11.89
CA ARG A 68 -26.71 -33.88 10.97
C ARG A 68 -26.00 -32.56 11.09
N MET A 69 -26.72 -31.42 11.20
CA MET A 69 -26.11 -30.10 11.29
C MET A 69 -25.32 -29.91 12.57
N LYS A 70 -25.73 -30.54 13.71
CA LYS A 70 -24.93 -30.55 14.93
C LYS A 70 -23.55 -31.22 14.71
N GLN A 71 -23.53 -32.28 13.89
CA GLN A 71 -22.31 -33.05 13.62
C GLN A 71 -21.49 -32.48 12.44
N ASN A 72 -22.16 -31.88 11.46
CA ASN A 72 -21.59 -31.46 10.20
C ASN A 72 -21.31 -29.95 10.09
N GLY A 73 -21.75 -29.11 11.06
CA GLY A 73 -21.56 -27.68 11.04
C GLY A 73 -20.10 -27.25 11.00
N ALA A 74 -19.22 -27.97 11.69
CA ALA A 74 -17.78 -27.71 11.67
C ALA A 74 -17.16 -27.98 10.29
N GLY A 75 -17.59 -29.07 9.61
CA GLY A 75 -17.11 -29.38 8.26
C GLY A 75 -17.52 -28.31 7.24
N LEU A 76 -18.75 -27.79 7.32
CA LEU A 76 -19.21 -26.69 6.47
C LEU A 76 -18.47 -25.39 6.77
N ALA A 77 -18.17 -25.11 8.06
CA ALA A 77 -17.36 -23.97 8.46
C ALA A 77 -15.95 -24.06 7.86
N ASN A 78 -15.30 -25.24 7.91
CA ASN A 78 -13.99 -25.46 7.30
C ASN A 78 -14.00 -25.18 5.79
N ILE A 79 -14.99 -25.70 5.06
CA ILE A 79 -15.14 -25.45 3.63
C ILE A 79 -15.30 -23.95 3.36
N CYS A 80 -16.13 -23.25 4.13
CA CYS A 80 -16.34 -21.82 4.01
C CYS A 80 -15.05 -21.03 4.25
N VAL A 81 -14.31 -21.32 5.32
CA VAL A 81 -13.05 -20.65 5.66
C VAL A 81 -12.02 -20.90 4.55
N LEU A 82 -11.81 -22.15 4.13
CA LEU A 82 -10.85 -22.49 3.08
C LEU A 82 -11.20 -21.82 1.75
N SER A 83 -12.47 -21.87 1.34
CA SER A 83 -12.92 -21.20 0.10
C SER A 83 -12.72 -19.69 0.15
N THR A 84 -13.01 -19.06 1.29
CA THR A 84 -12.80 -17.63 1.50
C THR A 84 -11.30 -17.28 1.44
N MET A 85 -10.43 -18.08 2.06
CA MET A 85 -8.99 -17.91 1.99
C MET A 85 -8.47 -17.98 0.55
N VAL A 86 -8.95 -18.95 -0.24
CA VAL A 86 -8.59 -19.05 -1.67
C VAL A 86 -9.00 -17.80 -2.43
N LEU A 87 -10.27 -17.37 -2.27
CA LEU A 87 -10.79 -16.20 -2.97
C LEU A 87 -10.00 -14.94 -2.62
N VAL A 88 -9.74 -14.71 -1.33
CA VAL A 88 -8.96 -13.55 -0.88
C VAL A 88 -7.55 -13.60 -1.42
N MET A 89 -6.86 -14.75 -1.30
CA MET A 89 -5.48 -14.91 -1.74
C MET A 89 -5.34 -14.69 -3.25
N VAL A 90 -6.16 -15.37 -4.05
CA VAL A 90 -6.10 -15.26 -5.52
C VAL A 90 -6.48 -13.84 -5.95
N SER A 91 -7.56 -13.28 -5.41
CA SER A 91 -7.98 -11.91 -5.73
C SER A 91 -6.90 -10.89 -5.39
N THR A 92 -6.28 -10.98 -4.21
CA THR A 92 -5.23 -10.06 -3.78
C THR A 92 -3.99 -10.17 -4.67
N THR A 93 -3.52 -11.39 -4.94
CA THR A 93 -2.31 -11.59 -5.75
C THR A 93 -2.51 -11.18 -7.20
N VAL A 94 -3.68 -11.45 -7.79
CA VAL A 94 -4.04 -10.97 -9.14
C VAL A 94 -4.10 -9.44 -9.17
N SER A 95 -4.74 -8.83 -8.18
CA SER A 95 -4.85 -7.36 -8.09
C SER A 95 -3.49 -6.69 -7.95
N LEU A 96 -2.59 -7.23 -7.12
CA LEU A 96 -1.22 -6.73 -6.97
C LEU A 96 -0.43 -6.84 -8.27
N TYR A 97 -0.51 -7.98 -8.94
CA TYR A 97 0.19 -8.17 -10.21
C TYR A 97 -0.37 -7.26 -11.32
N ALA A 98 -1.69 -7.13 -11.42
CA ALA A 98 -2.32 -6.27 -12.40
C ALA A 98 -2.09 -4.77 -12.13
N GLY A 99 -2.02 -4.37 -10.84
CA GLY A 99 -1.78 -2.98 -10.43
C GLY A 99 -0.30 -2.56 -10.40
N MET A 100 0.63 -3.42 -10.79
CA MET A 100 2.06 -3.17 -10.65
C MET A 100 2.54 -1.98 -11.49
N GLU A 101 2.04 -1.82 -12.72
CA GLU A 101 2.40 -0.68 -13.57
C GLU A 101 1.92 0.64 -12.96
N ASP A 102 0.72 0.66 -12.37
CA ASP A 102 0.17 1.83 -11.67
C ASP A 102 1.04 2.21 -10.45
N ILE A 103 1.57 1.19 -9.74
CA ILE A 103 2.51 1.41 -8.64
C ILE A 103 3.82 2.00 -9.14
N LEU A 104 4.36 1.47 -10.25
CA LEU A 104 5.57 2.00 -10.88
C LEU A 104 5.37 3.44 -11.38
N ASP A 105 4.23 3.74 -12.02
CA ASP A 105 3.90 5.08 -12.49
C ASP A 105 3.77 6.07 -11.33
N SER A 106 3.19 5.65 -10.22
CA SER A 106 3.06 6.48 -9.02
C SER A 106 4.41 6.74 -8.35
N ARG A 107 5.28 5.72 -8.29
CA ARG A 107 6.60 5.83 -7.65
C ARG A 107 7.60 6.60 -8.50
N PHE A 108 7.53 6.42 -9.82
CA PHE A 108 8.45 7.02 -10.79
C PHE A 108 7.72 7.96 -11.75
N PRO A 109 7.35 9.19 -11.32
CA PRO A 109 6.76 10.19 -12.22
C PRO A 109 7.69 10.55 -13.39
N ARG A 110 9.00 10.32 -13.23
CA ARG A 110 10.04 10.35 -14.27
C ARG A 110 10.88 9.09 -14.23
N GLU A 111 11.45 8.74 -15.37
CA GLU A 111 12.21 7.49 -15.54
C GLU A 111 13.38 7.36 -14.54
N VAL A 112 14.08 8.45 -14.28
CA VAL A 112 15.24 8.48 -13.38
C VAL A 112 15.06 9.55 -12.33
N SER A 113 15.43 9.21 -11.09
CA SER A 113 15.50 10.13 -9.95
C SER A 113 16.85 9.98 -9.27
N ILE A 114 17.63 11.05 -9.25
CA ILE A 114 18.88 11.17 -8.52
C ILE A 114 18.64 12.11 -7.34
N VAL A 115 19.05 11.69 -6.15
CA VAL A 115 18.96 12.50 -4.92
C VAL A 115 20.31 12.47 -4.23
N CYS A 116 20.82 13.65 -3.88
CA CYS A 116 22.02 13.80 -3.07
C CYS A 116 21.68 14.57 -1.80
N ASN A 117 22.00 13.99 -0.65
CA ASN A 117 21.83 14.63 0.64
C ASN A 117 22.99 15.61 0.90
N GLN A 118 22.66 16.81 1.38
CA GLN A 118 23.67 17.87 1.66
C GLN A 118 24.57 18.16 0.45
N ALA A 119 23.97 18.20 -0.75
CA ALA A 119 24.70 18.37 -2.00
C ALA A 119 25.34 19.77 -2.10
N ASP A 120 26.59 19.77 -2.49
CA ASP A 120 27.34 20.96 -2.88
C ASP A 120 27.39 21.11 -4.41
N THR A 121 27.97 22.20 -4.88
CA THR A 121 28.12 22.49 -6.30
C THR A 121 29.04 21.50 -7.02
N GLU A 122 29.98 20.87 -6.29
CA GLU A 122 30.90 19.88 -6.83
C GLU A 122 30.14 18.59 -7.19
N GLN A 123 29.27 18.11 -6.31
CA GLN A 123 28.45 16.92 -6.55
C GLN A 123 27.46 17.12 -7.72
N GLU A 124 26.88 18.31 -7.85
CA GLU A 124 26.05 18.65 -9.01
C GLU A 124 26.86 18.58 -10.33
N GLY A 125 28.10 19.05 -10.32
CA GLY A 125 29.03 18.98 -11.45
C GLY A 125 29.40 17.53 -11.80
N ILE A 126 29.62 16.67 -10.81
CA ILE A 126 29.88 15.24 -11.02
C ILE A 126 28.68 14.57 -11.71
N ILE A 127 27.47 14.86 -11.27
CA ILE A 127 26.24 14.31 -11.86
C ILE A 127 26.11 14.77 -13.33
N ASP A 128 26.26 16.07 -13.60
CA ASP A 128 26.15 16.60 -14.95
C ASP A 128 27.16 15.97 -15.90
N ASN A 129 28.41 15.80 -15.47
CA ASN A 129 29.45 15.17 -16.26
C ASN A 129 29.15 13.69 -16.53
N LEU A 130 28.74 12.96 -15.51
CA LEU A 130 28.36 11.54 -15.61
C LEU A 130 27.20 11.34 -16.60
N LEU A 131 26.16 12.15 -16.47
CA LEU A 131 24.99 12.06 -17.38
C LEU A 131 25.39 12.39 -18.83
N LYS A 132 26.21 13.41 -19.01
CA LYS A 132 26.70 13.81 -20.33
C LYS A 132 27.54 12.72 -20.99
N GLU A 133 28.51 12.16 -20.26
CA GLU A 133 29.40 11.11 -20.75
C GLU A 133 28.62 9.85 -21.20
N GLN A 134 27.71 9.38 -20.37
CA GLN A 134 26.91 8.18 -20.67
C GLN A 134 25.92 8.43 -21.81
N CYS A 135 25.34 9.62 -21.90
CA CYS A 135 24.47 9.98 -23.01
C CYS A 135 25.24 10.06 -24.35
N GLU A 136 26.45 10.62 -24.35
CA GLU A 136 27.32 10.67 -25.54
C GLU A 136 27.76 9.27 -25.99
N LYS A 137 28.14 8.42 -25.04
CA LYS A 137 28.61 7.04 -25.29
C LYS A 137 27.51 6.12 -25.87
N THR A 138 26.30 6.21 -25.37
CA THR A 138 25.18 5.32 -25.75
C THR A 138 24.26 5.92 -26.80
N GLY A 139 24.30 7.25 -27.02
CA GLY A 139 23.41 7.98 -27.90
C GLY A 139 22.00 8.19 -27.35
N VAL A 140 21.77 7.89 -26.07
CA VAL A 140 20.52 8.15 -25.35
C VAL A 140 20.41 9.65 -25.07
N LYS A 141 19.19 10.18 -25.10
CA LYS A 141 18.91 11.61 -24.84
C LYS A 141 18.12 11.78 -23.57
N ILE A 142 18.53 12.75 -22.75
CA ILE A 142 17.76 13.19 -21.59
C ILE A 142 16.65 14.13 -22.05
N THR A 143 15.46 13.92 -21.52
CA THR A 143 14.27 14.74 -21.79
C THR A 143 13.53 15.03 -20.49
N ASP A 144 12.73 16.10 -20.47
CA ASP A 144 11.91 16.50 -19.30
C ASP A 144 12.69 16.54 -17.98
N ARG A 145 13.92 17.10 -18.03
CA ARG A 145 14.80 17.20 -16.86
C ARG A 145 14.38 18.33 -15.93
N VAL A 146 14.21 17.97 -14.66
CA VAL A 146 13.90 18.91 -13.56
C VAL A 146 14.94 18.76 -12.46
N ARG A 147 15.61 19.86 -12.13
CA ARG A 147 16.62 19.92 -11.08
C ARG A 147 16.19 20.95 -10.05
N TYR A 148 16.34 20.62 -8.79
CA TYR A 148 16.03 21.56 -7.71
C TYR A 148 16.75 21.21 -6.42
N ARG A 149 16.95 22.25 -5.59
CA ARG A 149 17.43 22.12 -4.22
C ARG A 149 16.26 22.21 -3.27
N TYR A 150 16.25 21.35 -2.25
CA TYR A 150 15.18 21.31 -1.26
C TYR A 150 15.72 20.90 0.10
N GLY A 151 15.10 21.40 1.17
CA GLY A 151 15.31 20.88 2.51
C GLY A 151 14.34 19.74 2.77
N SER A 152 14.75 18.71 3.51
CA SER A 152 13.84 17.63 3.89
C SER A 152 14.00 17.23 5.34
N MET A 153 12.90 16.92 6.01
CA MET A 153 12.91 16.42 7.38
C MET A 153 11.67 15.56 7.66
N ASN A 154 11.82 14.66 8.62
CA ASN A 154 10.67 14.00 9.24
C ASN A 154 10.11 14.93 10.32
N ALA A 155 8.80 15.11 10.37
CA ALA A 155 8.16 15.95 11.34
C ALA A 155 6.79 15.42 11.77
N VAL A 156 6.34 15.86 12.95
CA VAL A 156 4.99 15.64 13.46
C VAL A 156 4.30 17.00 13.59
N LEU A 157 3.09 17.13 13.07
CA LEU A 157 2.28 18.33 13.15
C LEU A 157 1.29 18.20 14.30
N LYS A 158 1.59 18.87 15.44
CA LYS A 158 0.72 18.91 16.62
C LYS A 158 0.02 20.27 16.71
N GLY A 159 -1.26 20.30 16.32
CA GLY A 159 -1.95 21.55 16.11
C GLY A 159 -1.21 22.36 15.02
N ASN A 160 -0.75 23.57 15.34
CA ASN A 160 0.01 24.41 14.42
C ASN A 160 1.54 24.29 14.58
N GLN A 161 2.05 23.38 15.39
CA GLN A 161 3.47 23.23 15.68
C GLN A 161 4.05 22.05 14.90
N LEU A 162 4.98 22.33 13.98
CA LEU A 162 5.69 21.33 13.21
C LEU A 162 7.02 21.01 13.90
N GLU A 163 7.07 19.85 14.56
CA GLU A 163 8.20 19.38 15.33
C GLU A 163 9.03 18.38 14.54
N LYS A 164 10.33 18.64 14.35
CA LYS A 164 11.26 17.70 13.73
C LYS A 164 11.42 16.44 14.59
N VAL A 165 11.37 15.27 13.95
CA VAL A 165 11.60 13.97 14.58
C VAL A 165 12.68 13.21 13.83
N GLU A 166 13.48 12.40 14.54
CA GLU A 166 14.57 11.63 13.91
C GLU A 166 14.07 10.34 13.28
N GLN A 167 13.01 9.78 13.82
CA GLN A 167 12.47 8.50 13.36
C GLN A 167 11.04 8.62 12.86
N TYR A 168 10.66 7.72 11.95
CA TYR A 168 9.29 7.56 11.53
C TYR A 168 8.42 7.11 12.72
N TYR A 169 7.36 7.85 12.96
CA TYR A 169 6.27 7.46 13.85
C TYR A 169 5.04 7.15 13.02
N PRO A 170 4.43 5.98 13.17
CA PRO A 170 3.19 5.65 12.49
C PRO A 170 2.00 6.33 13.16
N ASP A 171 1.91 7.65 13.00
CA ASP A 171 0.86 8.51 13.51
C ASP A 171 0.25 9.29 12.35
N ASN A 172 -1.05 9.60 12.43
CA ASN A 172 -1.75 10.43 11.45
C ASN A 172 -1.21 11.87 11.36
N GLU A 173 -0.46 12.31 12.35
CA GLU A 173 0.20 13.61 12.44
C GLU A 173 1.63 13.61 11.87
N PHE A 174 2.16 12.45 11.46
CA PHE A 174 3.47 12.34 10.85
C PHE A 174 3.47 12.81 9.39
N TYR A 175 4.47 13.61 9.04
CA TYR A 175 4.73 14.10 7.70
C TYR A 175 6.20 13.92 7.34
N TYR A 176 6.46 13.47 6.12
CA TYR A 176 7.72 13.77 5.46
C TYR A 176 7.61 15.18 4.87
N VAL A 177 8.46 16.09 5.29
CA VAL A 177 8.39 17.49 4.90
C VAL A 177 9.45 17.79 3.87
N GLU A 178 9.05 18.34 2.71
CA GLU A 178 9.95 18.91 1.71
C GLU A 178 9.77 20.42 1.64
N MET A 179 10.87 21.14 1.70
CA MET A 179 10.93 22.61 1.75
C MET A 179 11.56 23.13 0.48
N LEU A 180 10.86 23.98 -0.26
CA LEU A 180 11.31 24.62 -1.49
C LEU A 180 11.40 26.13 -1.31
N THR A 181 12.29 26.78 -2.04
CA THR A 181 12.23 28.24 -2.18
C THR A 181 11.15 28.64 -3.18
N GLN A 182 10.63 29.86 -3.08
CA GLN A 182 9.67 30.38 -4.06
C GLN A 182 10.23 30.39 -5.48
N ASP A 183 11.53 30.63 -5.63
CA ASP A 183 12.19 30.67 -6.93
C ASP A 183 12.19 29.27 -7.57
N GLU A 184 12.54 28.22 -6.79
CA GLU A 184 12.46 26.83 -7.25
C GLU A 184 11.02 26.44 -7.59
N TYR A 185 10.07 26.77 -6.70
CA TYR A 185 8.66 26.50 -6.93
C TYR A 185 8.16 27.20 -8.20
N ASN A 186 8.44 28.51 -8.37
CA ASN A 186 8.01 29.26 -9.54
C ASN A 186 8.61 28.70 -10.82
N ARG A 187 9.89 28.29 -10.78
CA ARG A 187 10.57 27.70 -11.94
C ARG A 187 10.00 26.33 -12.33
N ILE A 188 9.73 25.46 -11.35
CA ILE A 188 9.25 24.09 -11.57
C ILE A 188 7.79 24.10 -11.99
N GLU A 189 6.95 24.82 -11.25
CA GLU A 189 5.49 24.84 -11.42
C GLU A 189 5.04 25.86 -12.47
N LYS A 190 5.99 26.64 -13.06
CA LYS A 190 5.72 27.73 -14.02
C LYS A 190 4.72 28.74 -13.47
N GLN A 191 4.87 29.06 -12.18
CA GLN A 191 4.08 30.05 -11.46
C GLN A 191 4.87 31.34 -11.29
N ASN A 192 4.20 32.38 -10.77
CA ASN A 192 4.83 33.66 -10.42
C ASN A 192 4.27 34.11 -9.06
N VAL A 193 4.60 33.36 -8.02
CA VAL A 193 4.19 33.65 -6.65
C VAL A 193 5.28 34.50 -5.99
N SER A 194 4.86 35.51 -5.23
CA SER A 194 5.74 36.30 -4.34
C SER A 194 5.29 36.10 -2.91
N LEU A 195 6.21 35.72 -2.03
CA LEU A 195 6.01 35.52 -0.60
C LEU A 195 6.84 36.51 0.19
N SER A 196 6.29 37.03 1.30
CA SER A 196 7.06 37.72 2.31
C SER A 196 7.75 36.69 3.22
N GLU A 197 8.73 37.14 4.01
CA GLU A 197 9.48 36.30 4.95
C GLU A 197 8.60 35.56 5.97
N GLN A 198 7.39 36.03 6.21
CA GLN A 198 6.43 35.43 7.15
C GLN A 198 5.35 34.59 6.47
N GLU A 199 5.33 34.53 5.13
CA GLU A 199 4.35 33.78 4.37
C GLU A 199 4.95 32.50 3.80
N ILE A 200 4.15 31.44 3.77
CA ILE A 200 4.46 30.16 3.13
C ILE A 200 3.30 29.67 2.28
N LEU A 201 3.60 28.81 1.29
CA LEU A 201 2.58 27.94 0.68
C LEU A 201 2.73 26.54 1.26
N THR A 202 1.62 25.80 1.32
CA THR A 202 1.62 24.40 1.72
C THR A 202 0.93 23.55 0.67
N TYR A 203 1.40 22.31 0.50
CA TYR A 203 0.75 21.30 -0.32
C TYR A 203 0.92 19.93 0.36
N THR A 204 -0.11 19.12 0.37
CA THR A 204 -0.07 17.79 0.95
C THR A 204 -0.48 16.76 -0.11
N THR A 205 0.34 15.73 -0.31
CA THR A 205 0.07 14.67 -1.31
C THR A 205 -1.18 13.87 -0.98
N ASN A 206 -1.48 13.71 0.32
CA ASN A 206 -2.67 13.01 0.78
C ASN A 206 -3.37 13.81 1.89
N GLY A 207 -4.61 14.23 1.64
CA GLY A 207 -5.40 15.00 2.57
C GLY A 207 -5.19 16.52 2.46
N ARG A 208 -5.27 17.20 3.59
CA ARG A 208 -5.03 18.64 3.75
C ARG A 208 -4.27 18.88 5.04
N CYS A 209 -3.40 19.88 5.03
CA CYS A 209 -2.75 20.39 6.24
C CYS A 209 -3.77 21.14 7.13
N GLY A 210 -4.61 21.99 6.50
CA GLY A 210 -5.73 22.69 7.15
C GLY A 210 -5.34 23.85 8.06
N GLU A 211 -4.05 24.04 8.35
CA GLU A 211 -3.57 25.06 9.26
C GLU A 211 -3.41 26.42 8.54
N LYS A 212 -3.85 27.48 9.19
CA LYS A 212 -3.67 28.85 8.69
C LYS A 212 -2.33 29.45 9.08
N GLN A 213 -1.71 28.93 10.11
CA GLN A 213 -0.42 29.35 10.61
C GLN A 213 0.33 28.13 11.13
N ILE A 214 1.59 27.99 10.78
CA ILE A 214 2.45 26.89 11.19
C ILE A 214 3.69 27.45 11.87
N ASN A 215 4.00 26.93 13.05
CA ASN A 215 5.26 27.21 13.75
C ASN A 215 6.30 26.16 13.31
N ILE A 216 7.40 26.64 12.73
CA ILE A 216 8.50 25.81 12.24
C ILE A 216 9.79 26.31 12.85
N ALA A 217 10.51 25.46 13.58
CA ALA A 217 11.75 25.80 14.26
C ALA A 217 11.66 27.09 15.12
N GLY A 218 10.52 27.27 15.79
CA GLY A 218 10.28 28.41 16.68
C GLY A 218 9.79 29.69 15.99
N GLN A 219 9.65 29.69 14.66
CA GLN A 219 9.10 30.83 13.90
C GLN A 219 7.68 30.53 13.42
N ASN A 220 6.79 31.52 13.52
CA ASN A 220 5.43 31.42 13.03
C ASN A 220 5.34 31.92 11.59
N TYR A 221 4.84 31.04 10.70
CA TYR A 221 4.59 31.35 9.30
C TYR A 221 3.11 31.34 9.00
N GLN A 222 2.64 32.35 8.27
CA GLN A 222 1.26 32.42 7.79
C GLN A 222 1.13 31.62 6.50
N VAL A 223 0.20 30.69 6.44
CA VAL A 223 -0.13 29.96 5.22
C VAL A 223 -0.93 30.89 4.30
N LYS A 224 -0.27 31.46 3.31
CA LYS A 224 -0.89 32.34 2.32
C LYS A 224 -1.90 31.58 1.47
N LYS A 225 -1.55 30.35 1.10
CA LYS A 225 -2.41 29.45 0.33
C LYS A 225 -2.00 28.00 0.57
N GLU A 226 -3.00 27.15 0.80
CA GLU A 226 -2.85 25.72 0.68
C GLU A 226 -3.16 25.32 -0.78
N LEU A 227 -2.18 24.71 -1.44
CA LEU A 227 -2.29 24.32 -2.85
C LEU A 227 -3.12 23.03 -2.97
N SER A 228 -3.92 22.95 -4.00
CA SER A 228 -4.71 21.74 -4.32
C SER A 228 -3.91 20.71 -5.11
N GLU A 229 -2.89 21.16 -5.85
CA GLU A 229 -2.07 20.33 -6.75
C GLU A 229 -0.70 20.96 -6.95
N MET A 230 0.29 20.13 -7.25
CA MET A 230 1.59 20.47 -7.80
C MET A 230 1.87 19.58 -9.00
N MET A 231 2.24 20.16 -10.15
CA MET A 231 2.49 19.41 -11.39
C MET A 231 3.72 18.49 -11.27
N SER A 232 4.71 18.93 -10.52
CA SER A 232 5.93 18.14 -10.27
C SER A 232 5.74 16.99 -9.29
N GLN A 233 4.67 17.03 -8.48
CA GLN A 233 4.40 16.09 -7.40
C GLN A 233 2.90 15.72 -7.38
N PRO A 234 2.47 14.79 -8.24
CA PRO A 234 1.08 14.38 -8.30
C PRO A 234 0.64 13.72 -6.99
N LYS A 235 -0.65 13.84 -6.68
CA LYS A 235 -1.24 13.13 -5.54
C LYS A 235 -1.05 11.63 -5.70
N SER A 236 -0.53 10.97 -4.68
CA SER A 236 -0.34 9.53 -4.64
C SER A 236 -1.23 8.91 -3.56
N SER A 237 -2.01 7.92 -3.95
CA SER A 237 -2.81 7.10 -3.02
C SER A 237 -2.01 5.93 -2.42
N VAL A 238 -0.77 5.74 -2.88
CA VAL A 238 0.09 4.59 -2.54
C VAL A 238 1.18 4.96 -1.52
N GLU A 239 1.29 6.23 -1.15
CA GLU A 239 2.30 6.67 -0.17
C GLU A 239 1.99 6.12 1.22
N MET A 240 3.00 5.53 1.84
CA MET A 240 2.92 5.00 3.20
C MET A 240 2.81 6.09 4.27
N TYR A 241 3.16 7.33 3.93
CA TYR A 241 3.12 8.52 4.79
C TYR A 241 2.73 9.75 3.98
N LYS A 242 2.24 10.77 4.67
CA LYS A 242 1.87 12.04 4.05
C LYS A 242 3.13 12.87 3.78
N THR A 243 3.27 13.40 2.57
CA THR A 243 4.30 14.38 2.27
C THR A 243 3.71 15.79 2.34
N LEU A 244 4.33 16.65 3.14
CA LEU A 244 3.98 18.06 3.25
C LEU A 244 5.05 18.90 2.54
N TYR A 245 4.69 19.52 1.44
CA TYR A 245 5.53 20.52 0.76
C TYR A 245 5.28 21.89 1.34
N ILE A 246 6.38 22.60 1.68
CA ILE A 246 6.33 23.96 2.18
C ILE A 246 7.20 24.83 1.27
N VAL A 247 6.62 25.91 0.74
CA VAL A 247 7.35 26.88 -0.06
C VAL A 247 7.65 28.11 0.79
N PHE A 248 8.92 28.42 0.94
CA PHE A 248 9.44 29.58 1.67
C PHE A 248 9.83 30.72 0.72
N ALA A 249 9.90 31.94 1.25
CA ALA A 249 10.30 33.11 0.48
C ALA A 249 11.76 32.99 0.00
N ASP A 250 12.67 32.50 0.84
CA ASP A 250 14.08 32.47 0.51
C ASP A 250 14.84 31.25 1.11
N ALA A 251 16.08 31.04 0.62
CA ALA A 251 16.89 29.88 0.98
C ALA A 251 17.39 29.95 2.45
N ALA A 252 17.65 31.12 2.99
CA ALA A 252 18.15 31.27 4.35
C ALA A 252 17.16 30.76 5.42
N GLN A 253 15.88 30.77 5.11
CA GLN A 253 14.84 30.23 5.99
C GLN A 253 14.93 28.70 6.09
N ILE A 254 15.19 28.04 4.96
CA ILE A 254 15.33 26.59 4.89
C ILE A 254 16.64 26.14 5.52
N GLU A 255 17.76 26.85 5.25
CA GLU A 255 19.10 26.52 5.78
C GLU A 255 19.14 26.53 7.31
N ARG A 256 18.35 27.39 7.96
CA ARG A 256 18.22 27.41 9.43
C ARG A 256 17.57 26.14 9.99
N ILE A 257 16.77 25.46 9.19
CA ILE A 257 16.01 24.26 9.60
C ILE A 257 16.79 23.01 9.23
N GLN A 258 17.29 22.95 8.00
CA GLN A 258 17.91 21.75 7.43
C GLN A 258 18.83 22.12 6.25
N PRO A 259 19.99 21.46 6.10
CA PRO A 259 20.81 21.58 4.90
C PRO A 259 20.04 21.18 3.64
N PHE A 260 20.39 21.79 2.51
CA PHE A 260 19.79 21.45 1.24
C PHE A 260 20.24 20.09 0.72
N SER A 261 19.30 19.35 0.20
CA SER A 261 19.48 18.22 -0.69
C SER A 261 19.28 18.67 -2.15
N TYR A 262 19.83 17.93 -3.07
CA TYR A 262 19.67 18.15 -4.50
C TYR A 262 18.91 16.98 -5.14
N ALA A 263 17.94 17.29 -5.98
CA ALA A 263 17.22 16.33 -6.81
C ALA A 263 17.39 16.64 -8.28
N ASP A 264 17.65 15.59 -9.06
CA ASP A 264 17.72 15.62 -10.51
C ASP A 264 16.84 14.49 -11.08
N LYS A 265 15.73 14.86 -11.69
CA LYS A 265 14.73 13.93 -12.20
C LYS A 265 14.55 14.14 -13.70
N PHE A 266 14.58 13.08 -14.48
CA PHE A 266 14.50 13.16 -15.94
C PHE A 266 13.96 11.89 -16.58
N ASN A 267 13.56 12.03 -17.84
CA ASN A 267 13.21 10.91 -18.70
C ASN A 267 14.35 10.64 -19.71
N LEU A 268 14.43 9.40 -20.17
CA LEU A 268 15.35 8.98 -21.22
C LEU A 268 14.59 8.71 -22.50
N LYS A 269 15.24 9.00 -23.63
CA LYS A 269 14.72 8.69 -24.98
C LYS A 269 15.81 8.03 -25.81
N GLY A 270 15.50 6.85 -26.34
CA GLY A 270 16.42 6.06 -27.17
C GLY A 270 15.91 4.62 -27.28
N ASP A 271 16.77 3.75 -27.78
CA ASP A 271 16.54 2.31 -27.79
C ASP A 271 16.57 1.76 -26.32
N ASP A 272 15.64 0.86 -25.98
CA ASP A 272 15.49 0.35 -24.61
C ASP A 272 16.75 -0.39 -24.11
N GLY A 273 17.44 -1.13 -25.00
CA GLY A 273 18.69 -1.81 -24.64
C GLY A 273 19.79 -0.82 -24.29
N LYS A 274 19.91 0.25 -25.07
CA LYS A 274 20.88 1.33 -24.84
C LYS A 274 20.54 2.16 -23.61
N GLN A 275 19.23 2.38 -23.33
CA GLN A 275 18.80 3.05 -22.10
C GLN A 275 19.19 2.22 -20.87
N ARG A 276 18.98 0.89 -20.92
CA ARG A 276 19.37 0.00 -19.83
C ARG A 276 20.88 0.02 -19.61
N GLU A 277 21.67 -0.12 -20.67
CA GLU A 277 23.13 -0.06 -20.60
C GLU A 277 23.60 1.27 -19.97
N ALA A 278 23.05 2.39 -20.45
CA ALA A 278 23.36 3.71 -19.90
C ALA A 278 23.02 3.81 -18.43
N LEU A 279 21.84 3.32 -18.00
CA LEU A 279 21.38 3.39 -16.62
C LEU A 279 22.21 2.52 -15.68
N GLU A 280 22.59 1.31 -16.09
CA GLU A 280 23.43 0.41 -15.30
C GLU A 280 24.82 1.01 -15.07
N GLU A 281 25.44 1.58 -16.08
CA GLU A 281 26.74 2.24 -15.96
C GLU A 281 26.62 3.57 -15.18
N MET A 282 25.58 4.38 -15.44
CA MET A 282 25.31 5.59 -14.65
C MET A 282 25.16 5.27 -13.14
N GLN A 283 24.39 4.25 -12.81
CA GLN A 283 24.13 3.87 -11.44
C GLN A 283 25.41 3.39 -10.74
N LYS A 284 26.21 2.57 -11.43
CA LYS A 284 27.49 2.08 -10.91
C LYS A 284 28.46 3.22 -10.62
N GLU A 285 28.72 4.08 -11.62
CA GLU A 285 29.63 5.23 -11.48
C GLU A 285 29.12 6.24 -10.46
N PHE A 286 27.78 6.43 -10.37
CA PHE A 286 27.17 7.32 -9.40
C PHE A 286 27.49 6.89 -7.97
N TYR A 287 27.29 5.61 -7.62
CA TYR A 287 27.59 5.12 -6.27
C TYR A 287 29.08 5.05 -5.94
N GLU A 288 29.96 4.93 -6.97
CA GLU A 288 31.40 5.05 -6.77
C GLU A 288 31.84 6.49 -6.41
N LYS A 289 31.19 7.49 -7.03
CA LYS A 289 31.55 8.92 -6.87
C LYS A 289 30.75 9.61 -5.75
N ILE A 290 29.51 9.17 -5.49
CA ILE A 290 28.57 9.76 -4.53
C ILE A 290 27.92 8.64 -3.71
N PRO A 291 28.65 8.03 -2.76
CA PRO A 291 28.17 6.88 -1.99
C PRO A 291 26.92 7.16 -1.15
N ASP A 292 26.78 8.40 -0.66
CA ASP A 292 25.64 8.83 0.19
C ASP A 292 24.43 9.33 -0.62
N GLY A 293 24.50 9.28 -1.94
CA GLY A 293 23.42 9.62 -2.83
C GLY A 293 22.52 8.44 -3.14
N SER A 294 21.39 8.71 -3.78
CA SER A 294 20.46 7.68 -4.28
C SER A 294 20.18 7.93 -5.76
N MET A 295 20.33 6.90 -6.56
CA MET A 295 19.93 6.90 -7.98
C MET A 295 18.95 5.76 -8.22
N GLU A 296 17.70 6.09 -8.49
CA GLU A 296 16.66 5.13 -8.81
C GLU A 296 16.20 5.30 -10.27
N SER A 297 15.89 4.19 -10.92
CA SER A 297 15.33 4.19 -12.26
C SER A 297 14.13 3.25 -12.34
N ARG A 298 13.07 3.70 -12.99
CA ARG A 298 11.89 2.89 -13.27
C ARG A 298 12.25 1.61 -14.02
N MET A 299 13.08 1.72 -15.06
CA MET A 299 13.49 0.60 -15.92
C MET A 299 14.26 -0.46 -15.12
N LEU A 300 15.20 -0.06 -14.28
CA LEU A 300 15.97 -0.99 -13.44
C LEU A 300 15.13 -1.57 -12.32
N SER A 301 14.30 -0.76 -11.67
CA SER A 301 13.42 -1.20 -10.58
C SER A 301 12.31 -2.13 -11.06
N ARG A 302 11.82 -1.94 -12.30
CA ARG A 302 10.75 -2.75 -12.89
C ARG A 302 11.04 -4.25 -12.80
N ALA A 303 12.26 -4.67 -13.13
CA ALA A 303 12.65 -6.08 -13.07
C ALA A 303 12.48 -6.66 -11.66
N SER A 304 12.95 -5.96 -10.63
CA SER A 304 12.82 -6.39 -9.23
C SER A 304 11.36 -6.40 -8.76
N PHE A 305 10.55 -5.44 -9.21
CA PHE A 305 9.11 -5.43 -8.93
C PHE A 305 8.40 -6.63 -9.55
N TYR A 306 8.69 -6.94 -10.82
CA TYR A 306 8.11 -8.10 -11.51
C TYR A 306 8.54 -9.42 -10.85
N GLU A 307 9.77 -9.54 -10.40
CA GLU A 307 10.27 -10.70 -9.67
C GLU A 307 9.52 -10.88 -8.34
N LEU A 308 9.39 -9.82 -7.55
CA LEU A 308 8.70 -9.84 -6.26
C LEU A 308 7.20 -10.17 -6.42
N TYR A 309 6.49 -9.37 -7.21
CA TYR A 309 5.03 -9.52 -7.37
C TYR A 309 4.66 -10.76 -8.16
N GLY A 310 5.46 -11.14 -9.16
CA GLY A 310 5.33 -12.39 -9.88
C GLY A 310 5.55 -13.60 -8.99
N GLY A 311 6.51 -13.54 -8.08
CA GLY A 311 6.74 -14.57 -7.05
C GLY A 311 5.55 -14.73 -6.11
N LEU A 312 5.00 -13.61 -5.61
CA LEU A 312 3.79 -13.61 -4.78
C LEU A 312 2.57 -14.17 -5.53
N PHE A 313 2.41 -13.80 -6.80
CA PHE A 313 1.35 -14.33 -7.65
C PHE A 313 1.45 -15.85 -7.84
N PHE A 314 2.65 -16.34 -8.12
CA PHE A 314 2.91 -17.79 -8.24
C PHE A 314 2.57 -18.53 -6.95
N ILE A 315 3.06 -18.04 -5.80
CA ILE A 315 2.76 -18.62 -4.47
C ILE A 315 1.25 -18.60 -4.22
N GLY A 316 0.56 -17.51 -4.54
CA GLY A 316 -0.88 -17.38 -4.38
C GLY A 316 -1.67 -18.42 -5.19
N ILE A 317 -1.32 -18.63 -6.46
CA ILE A 317 -1.94 -19.66 -7.30
C ILE A 317 -1.63 -21.07 -6.79
N TYR A 318 -0.38 -21.33 -6.41
CA TYR A 318 0.04 -22.63 -5.92
C TYR A 318 -0.69 -23.02 -4.63
N LEU A 319 -0.68 -22.15 -3.62
CA LEU A 319 -1.39 -22.38 -2.36
C LEU A 319 -2.92 -22.43 -2.57
N GLY A 320 -3.45 -21.55 -3.43
CA GLY A 320 -4.85 -21.56 -3.79
C GLY A 320 -5.29 -22.90 -4.38
N SER A 321 -4.52 -23.46 -5.30
CA SER A 321 -4.79 -24.78 -5.89
C SER A 321 -4.74 -25.92 -4.84
N MET A 322 -3.79 -25.87 -3.91
CA MET A 322 -3.72 -26.82 -2.79
C MET A 322 -4.97 -26.74 -1.89
N PHE A 323 -5.42 -25.53 -1.56
CA PHE A 323 -6.62 -25.36 -0.73
C PHE A 323 -7.90 -25.79 -1.46
N ILE A 324 -7.99 -25.60 -2.79
CA ILE A 324 -9.09 -26.12 -3.59
C ILE A 324 -9.10 -27.65 -3.53
N MET A 325 -7.96 -28.30 -3.73
CA MET A 325 -7.85 -29.77 -3.63
C MET A 325 -8.23 -30.26 -2.24
N ALA A 326 -7.75 -29.62 -1.17
CA ALA A 326 -8.12 -29.95 0.19
C ALA A 326 -9.65 -29.81 0.42
N THR A 327 -10.25 -28.74 -0.10
CA THR A 327 -11.70 -28.51 0.00
C THR A 327 -12.47 -29.62 -0.72
N VAL A 328 -12.07 -30.01 -1.93
CA VAL A 328 -12.69 -31.11 -2.71
C VAL A 328 -12.57 -32.42 -1.94
N LEU A 329 -11.41 -32.74 -1.36
CA LEU A 329 -11.23 -33.96 -0.56
C LEU A 329 -12.12 -33.95 0.69
N ILE A 330 -12.24 -32.83 1.39
CA ILE A 330 -13.13 -32.71 2.56
C ILE A 330 -14.57 -32.96 2.15
N ILE A 331 -15.03 -32.37 1.05
CA ILE A 331 -16.41 -32.60 0.53
C ILE A 331 -16.60 -34.06 0.15
N TYR A 332 -15.64 -34.64 -0.57
CA TYR A 332 -15.70 -36.02 -1.03
C TYR A 332 -15.80 -37.02 0.15
N TYR A 333 -14.88 -36.94 1.11
CA TYR A 333 -14.90 -37.84 2.27
C TYR A 333 -16.14 -37.65 3.14
N LYS A 334 -16.61 -36.41 3.24
CA LYS A 334 -17.85 -36.11 3.96
C LYS A 334 -19.06 -36.77 3.30
N GLN A 335 -19.19 -36.67 1.97
CA GLN A 335 -20.28 -37.28 1.24
C GLN A 335 -20.28 -38.81 1.36
N ILE A 336 -19.08 -39.44 1.30
CA ILE A 336 -18.94 -40.88 1.50
C ILE A 336 -19.37 -41.27 2.92
N SER A 337 -18.89 -40.58 3.96
CA SER A 337 -19.24 -40.85 5.36
C SER A 337 -20.75 -40.71 5.58
N GLU A 338 -21.39 -39.68 5.07
CA GLU A 338 -22.83 -39.49 5.16
C GLU A 338 -23.61 -40.58 4.43
N GLY A 339 -23.11 -41.04 3.28
CA GLY A 339 -23.70 -42.13 2.52
C GLY A 339 -23.70 -43.48 3.28
N TYR A 340 -22.62 -43.78 3.99
CA TYR A 340 -22.52 -44.98 4.84
C TYR A 340 -23.46 -44.89 6.05
N ASP A 341 -23.52 -43.76 6.74
CA ASP A 341 -24.43 -43.55 7.87
C ASP A 341 -25.90 -43.66 7.47
N ASP A 342 -26.26 -43.16 6.29
CA ASP A 342 -27.61 -43.24 5.76
C ASP A 342 -27.98 -44.70 5.39
N ARG A 343 -27.06 -45.43 4.79
CA ARG A 343 -27.27 -46.86 4.45
C ARG A 343 -27.57 -47.69 5.69
N GLU A 344 -26.82 -47.52 6.76
CA GLU A 344 -27.10 -48.25 8.02
C GLU A 344 -28.48 -47.88 8.60
N ARG A 345 -28.87 -46.62 8.58
CA ARG A 345 -30.18 -46.15 9.08
C ARG A 345 -31.35 -46.75 8.23
N TYR A 346 -31.19 -46.76 6.92
CA TYR A 346 -32.21 -47.38 6.04
C TYR A 346 -32.34 -48.88 6.26
N GLN A 347 -31.25 -49.60 6.50
CA GLN A 347 -31.29 -51.03 6.83
C GLN A 347 -31.99 -51.31 8.19
N ILE A 348 -31.84 -50.40 9.18
CA ILE A 348 -32.54 -50.54 10.46
C ILE A 348 -34.04 -50.25 10.31
N MET A 349 -34.43 -49.31 9.43
CA MET A 349 -35.86 -49.01 9.19
C MET A 349 -36.58 -50.03 8.33
N GLN A 350 -35.89 -50.92 7.61
CA GLN A 350 -36.48 -52.01 6.82
C GLN A 350 -36.68 -53.30 7.59
N LYS A 351 -36.11 -53.39 8.81
CA LYS A 351 -36.38 -54.48 9.77
C LYS A 351 -37.52 -54.11 10.70
#